data_ca6af9ea9cbe6c9bb3c86723a8b97350
#
_entry.id   ca6af9ea9cbe6c9bb3c86723a8b97350
#
_cell.length_a   1.000
_cell.length_b   1.000
_cell.length_c   1.000
_cell.angle_alpha   90.00
_cell.angle_beta   90.00
_cell.angle_gamma   90.00
#
_symmetry.space_group_name_H-M   'P 1'
#
loop_
_entity.id
_entity.type
_entity.pdbx_description
1 polymer ?
#
loop_
_entity_poly.entity_id
_entity_poly.type
_entity_poly.pdbx_seq_one_letter_code
_entity_poly.pdbx_strand_id
1 'polypeptide(L)'
;MNKHTTVLSGLTSHLSRSEFEKAVKDHQGDKGVRTLTTYDFFKMMEYGQLSGCFSVREIENSMKANSTKLYHAGLPQLKRSTFCDAMEKRDSHIFEDVFHAVVSKAQRIAGKAIKQFKNPLRIIDASIISLCLSKFDWAAYRKAKGAVKLHLNLDGDNLIPYDAYLSCGKVHDVHGMAELCREPGVIYVLDRGYVDYKSLYDIELRGSFFVTRMKSNGKYKRVKNNPHAKDGPIVSDVVIQMTGNNTRKQYPKELRKVRYYDKEFHHTYEFITNNFTLTAQEIADIYKARWQVELFFKWIKQNLKIKSFWGTSENAVFTQIWVALILSVLLWICRTLDGISASAHQILQMIKTTLLSKNSVFGLCTNTAPPPEIYSSQLLFEELL
;
A
#
# COMPACT_ATOMS: atom_id res chain seq x y z
N MET A 1 28.98 9.64 5.58
CA MET A 1 28.14 9.79 4.38
C MET A 1 29.02 10.05 3.17
N ASN A 2 28.92 9.21 2.13
CA ASN A 2 29.72 9.38 0.91
C ASN A 2 29.27 10.64 0.15
N LYS A 3 30.09 11.68 0.10
CA LYS A 3 29.80 12.98 -0.56
C LYS A 3 29.61 12.92 -2.09
N HIS A 4 29.60 11.74 -2.69
CA HIS A 4 29.54 11.54 -4.14
C HIS A 4 28.30 10.77 -4.65
N THR A 5 27.34 10.51 -3.76
CA THR A 5 26.13 9.74 -4.10
C THR A 5 25.06 10.68 -4.64
N THR A 6 24.41 10.33 -5.76
CA THR A 6 23.25 11.06 -6.26
C THR A 6 22.02 10.79 -5.38
N VAL A 7 21.03 11.68 -5.44
CA VAL A 7 19.74 11.50 -4.73
C VAL A 7 19.11 10.15 -5.08
N LEU A 8 19.11 9.77 -6.36
CA LEU A 8 18.62 8.48 -6.83
C LEU A 8 19.39 7.32 -6.18
N SER A 9 20.73 7.34 -6.25
CA SER A 9 21.54 6.26 -5.67
C SER A 9 21.39 6.19 -4.14
N GLY A 10 21.18 7.33 -3.48
CA GLY A 10 20.91 7.40 -2.05
C GLY A 10 19.61 6.67 -1.69
N LEU A 11 18.53 6.90 -2.45
CA LEU A 11 17.26 6.20 -2.24
C LEU A 11 17.41 4.69 -2.54
N THR A 12 18.00 4.34 -3.68
CA THR A 12 18.24 2.92 -4.06
C THR A 12 19.14 2.18 -3.06
N SER A 13 20.03 2.87 -2.34
CA SER A 13 20.92 2.25 -1.34
C SER A 13 20.18 1.61 -0.17
N HIS A 14 18.92 1.99 0.06
CA HIS A 14 18.06 1.34 1.04
C HIS A 14 17.54 -0.03 0.59
N LEU A 15 17.63 -0.36 -0.70
CA LEU A 15 17.34 -1.67 -1.24
C LEU A 15 18.54 -2.61 -1.04
N SER A 16 18.32 -3.79 -0.47
CA SER A 16 19.35 -4.81 -0.32
C SER A 16 19.67 -5.43 -1.68
N ARG A 17 20.92 -5.27 -2.14
CA ARG A 17 21.37 -5.84 -3.42
C ARG A 17 21.28 -7.36 -3.42
N SER A 18 21.65 -8.02 -2.31
CA SER A 18 21.61 -9.48 -2.20
C SER A 18 20.20 -10.04 -2.22
N GLU A 19 19.23 -9.36 -1.56
CA GLU A 19 17.82 -9.78 -1.60
C GLU A 19 17.23 -9.58 -3.00
N PHE A 20 17.59 -8.50 -3.70
CA PHE A 20 17.20 -8.28 -5.08
C PHE A 20 17.75 -9.38 -6.01
N GLU A 21 19.04 -9.67 -5.92
CA GLU A 21 19.68 -10.71 -6.74
C GLU A 21 19.13 -12.11 -6.45
N LYS A 22 18.74 -12.38 -5.21
CA LYS A 22 18.03 -13.60 -4.84
C LYS A 22 16.70 -13.71 -5.59
N ALA A 23 15.85 -12.68 -5.53
CA ALA A 23 14.57 -12.67 -6.27
C ALA A 23 14.77 -12.85 -7.78
N VAL A 24 15.78 -12.19 -8.39
CA VAL A 24 16.13 -12.36 -9.78
C VAL A 24 16.52 -13.80 -10.11
N LYS A 25 17.30 -14.44 -9.23
CA LYS A 25 17.75 -15.83 -9.39
C LYS A 25 16.59 -16.81 -9.28
N ASP A 26 15.73 -16.63 -8.26
CA ASP A 26 14.61 -17.53 -7.99
C ASP A 26 13.61 -17.57 -9.15
N HIS A 27 13.40 -16.44 -9.83
CA HIS A 27 12.56 -16.32 -11.03
C HIS A 27 13.34 -16.38 -12.36
N GLN A 28 14.62 -16.73 -12.36
CA GLN A 28 15.48 -16.79 -13.54
C GLN A 28 15.46 -15.50 -14.39
N GLY A 29 15.27 -14.34 -13.76
CA GLY A 29 15.03 -13.05 -14.43
C GLY A 29 16.14 -12.61 -15.39
N ASP A 30 17.39 -13.00 -15.15
CA ASP A 30 18.53 -12.68 -16.00
C ASP A 30 19.00 -13.86 -16.87
N LYS A 31 18.20 -14.93 -16.99
CA LYS A 31 18.54 -16.05 -17.87
C LYS A 31 18.58 -15.61 -19.34
N GLY A 32 19.74 -15.79 -19.97
CA GLY A 32 19.96 -15.37 -21.36
C GLY A 32 20.10 -13.86 -21.58
N VAL A 33 20.17 -13.07 -20.53
CA VAL A 33 20.35 -11.62 -20.60
C VAL A 33 21.79 -11.27 -20.92
N ARG A 34 21.99 -10.41 -21.95
CA ARG A 34 23.33 -9.99 -22.39
C ARG A 34 23.70 -8.56 -21.99
N THR A 35 22.73 -7.64 -21.96
CA THR A 35 23.03 -6.21 -21.89
C THR A 35 22.29 -5.48 -20.75
N LEU A 36 21.01 -5.75 -20.53
CA LEU A 36 20.21 -5.07 -19.53
C LEU A 36 19.83 -6.04 -18.42
N THR A 37 20.55 -6.00 -17.30
CA THR A 37 20.22 -6.81 -16.14
C THR A 37 18.86 -6.39 -15.54
N THR A 38 18.20 -7.28 -14.81
CA THR A 38 16.94 -6.95 -14.14
C THR A 38 17.13 -5.84 -13.11
N TYR A 39 18.30 -5.76 -12.46
CA TYR A 39 18.59 -4.66 -11.56
C TYR A 39 18.77 -3.32 -12.29
N ASP A 40 19.43 -3.29 -13.43
CA ASP A 40 19.56 -2.06 -14.22
C ASP A 40 18.22 -1.63 -14.80
N PHE A 41 17.40 -2.60 -15.21
CA PHE A 41 16.01 -2.37 -15.61
C PHE A 41 15.20 -1.74 -14.45
N PHE A 42 15.30 -2.29 -13.23
CA PHE A 42 14.67 -1.70 -12.04
C PHE A 42 15.08 -0.25 -11.82
N LYS A 43 16.39 0.07 -11.86
CA LYS A 43 16.88 1.44 -11.70
C LYS A 43 16.35 2.40 -12.77
N MET A 44 16.21 1.92 -14.01
CA MET A 44 15.59 2.72 -15.07
C MET A 44 14.10 2.97 -14.82
N MET A 45 13.36 1.95 -14.32
CA MET A 45 11.97 2.08 -13.89
C MET A 45 11.85 3.09 -12.74
N GLU A 46 12.73 3.00 -11.73
CA GLU A 46 12.84 3.92 -10.62
C GLU A 46 13.06 5.37 -11.12
N TYR A 47 14.03 5.56 -12.01
CA TYR A 47 14.28 6.86 -12.64
C TYR A 47 13.02 7.40 -13.34
N GLY A 48 12.35 6.57 -14.15
CA GLY A 48 11.14 6.96 -14.87
C GLY A 48 9.98 7.35 -13.94
N GLN A 49 9.78 6.61 -12.86
CA GLN A 49 8.77 6.90 -11.83
C GLN A 49 9.06 8.24 -11.14
N LEU A 50 10.28 8.43 -10.65
CA LEU A 50 10.68 9.60 -9.86
C LEU A 50 10.85 10.86 -10.71
N SER A 51 11.28 10.76 -11.97
CA SER A 51 11.32 11.90 -12.90
C SER A 51 9.95 12.29 -13.45
N GLY A 52 8.93 11.47 -13.20
CA GLY A 52 7.56 11.73 -13.60
C GLY A 52 7.28 11.53 -15.09
N CYS A 53 8.11 10.78 -15.82
CA CYS A 53 7.94 10.51 -17.25
C CYS A 53 6.65 9.74 -17.56
N PHE A 54 5.92 10.15 -18.59
CA PHE A 54 4.66 9.51 -19.03
C PHE A 54 4.86 8.41 -20.06
N SER A 55 6.02 8.34 -20.71
CA SER A 55 6.32 7.37 -21.75
C SER A 55 7.79 6.92 -21.72
N VAL A 56 8.06 5.74 -22.28
CA VAL A 56 9.44 5.25 -22.44
C VAL A 56 10.29 6.20 -23.29
N ARG A 57 9.67 6.90 -24.25
CA ARG A 57 10.37 7.91 -25.06
C ARG A 57 10.79 9.10 -24.21
N GLU A 58 9.97 9.54 -23.27
CA GLU A 58 10.34 10.62 -22.33
C GLU A 58 11.47 10.17 -21.40
N ILE A 59 11.44 8.92 -20.89
CA ILE A 59 12.53 8.36 -20.09
C ILE A 59 13.83 8.39 -20.92
N GLU A 60 13.79 7.89 -22.14
CA GLU A 60 14.96 7.88 -23.05
C GLU A 60 15.51 9.28 -23.29
N ASN A 61 14.64 10.24 -23.63
CA ASN A 61 15.05 11.63 -23.88
C ASN A 61 15.60 12.31 -22.62
N SER A 62 14.96 12.10 -21.46
CA SER A 62 15.43 12.62 -20.19
C SER A 62 16.79 12.05 -19.81
N MET A 63 17.02 10.75 -20.00
CA MET A 63 18.30 10.10 -19.76
C MET A 63 19.37 10.60 -20.75
N LYS A 64 19.06 10.77 -22.04
CA LYS A 64 19.97 11.34 -23.03
C LYS A 64 20.41 12.76 -22.67
N ALA A 65 19.46 13.61 -22.28
CA ALA A 65 19.75 14.99 -21.85
C ALA A 65 20.65 15.06 -20.60
N ASN A 66 20.64 14.01 -19.75
CA ASN A 66 21.46 13.90 -18.55
C ASN A 66 22.60 12.88 -18.67
N SER A 67 23.03 12.52 -19.88
CA SER A 67 23.97 11.42 -20.17
C SER A 67 25.26 11.49 -19.33
N THR A 68 25.82 12.67 -19.11
CA THR A 68 27.02 12.89 -18.31
C THR A 68 26.85 12.61 -16.81
N LYS A 69 25.60 12.60 -16.32
CA LYS A 69 25.27 12.38 -14.89
C LYS A 69 24.84 10.94 -14.59
N LEU A 70 24.47 10.15 -15.61
CA LEU A 70 23.94 8.79 -15.43
C LEU A 70 24.94 7.87 -14.74
N TYR A 71 26.22 7.97 -15.06
CA TYR A 71 27.27 7.17 -14.46
C TYR A 71 27.28 7.30 -12.91
N HIS A 72 27.13 8.52 -12.40
CA HIS A 72 27.09 8.77 -10.95
C HIS A 72 25.85 8.19 -10.25
N ALA A 73 24.77 8.01 -11.01
CA ALA A 73 23.56 7.35 -10.54
C ALA A 73 23.60 5.81 -10.74
N GLY A 74 24.68 5.30 -11.33
CA GLY A 74 24.78 3.88 -11.71
C GLY A 74 23.72 3.45 -12.71
N LEU A 75 23.30 4.35 -13.60
CA LEU A 75 22.33 4.10 -14.66
C LEU A 75 23.06 3.84 -15.99
N PRO A 76 22.77 2.73 -16.69
CA PRO A 76 23.26 2.52 -18.04
C PRO A 76 22.51 3.41 -19.03
N GLN A 77 23.02 3.51 -20.27
CA GLN A 77 22.27 4.16 -21.32
C GLN A 77 21.03 3.34 -21.70
N LEU A 78 19.89 4.02 -21.79
CA LEU A 78 18.63 3.37 -22.15
C LEU A 78 18.55 3.18 -23.67
N LYS A 79 18.29 1.92 -24.09
CA LYS A 79 17.81 1.58 -25.43
C LYS A 79 16.33 1.21 -25.31
N ARG A 80 15.45 1.99 -25.93
CA ARG A 80 14.00 1.84 -25.79
C ARG A 80 13.50 0.42 -26.10
N SER A 81 13.97 -0.20 -27.19
CA SER A 81 13.57 -1.57 -27.55
C SER A 81 13.94 -2.56 -26.44
N THR A 82 15.18 -2.52 -25.94
CA THR A 82 15.65 -3.42 -24.87
C THR A 82 14.87 -3.21 -23.58
N PHE A 83 14.52 -1.96 -23.27
CA PHE A 83 13.71 -1.64 -22.08
C PHE A 83 12.27 -2.17 -22.23
N CYS A 84 11.64 -1.99 -23.40
CA CYS A 84 10.30 -2.53 -23.67
C CYS A 84 10.32 -4.07 -23.64
N ASP A 85 11.32 -4.71 -24.24
CA ASP A 85 11.50 -6.16 -24.17
C ASP A 85 11.66 -6.66 -22.72
N ALA A 86 12.37 -5.90 -21.88
CA ALA A 86 12.52 -6.23 -20.47
C ALA A 86 11.17 -6.12 -19.73
N MET A 87 10.36 -5.10 -20.01
CA MET A 87 9.01 -4.97 -19.45
C MET A 87 8.09 -6.14 -19.81
N GLU A 88 8.21 -6.68 -21.01
CA GLU A 88 7.40 -7.82 -21.45
C GLU A 88 7.88 -9.16 -20.85
N LYS A 89 9.19 -9.33 -20.70
CA LYS A 89 9.81 -10.63 -20.42
C LYS A 89 10.23 -10.85 -18.99
N ARG A 90 10.50 -9.78 -18.21
CA ARG A 90 10.89 -9.90 -16.81
C ARG A 90 9.65 -10.21 -15.98
N ASP A 91 9.66 -11.34 -15.29
CA ASP A 91 8.55 -11.76 -14.44
C ASP A 91 8.26 -10.69 -13.36
N SER A 92 7.03 -10.22 -13.29
CA SER A 92 6.59 -9.23 -12.31
C SER A 92 6.70 -9.73 -10.87
N HIS A 93 6.70 -11.05 -10.63
CA HIS A 93 6.88 -11.66 -9.31
C HIS A 93 8.28 -11.41 -8.73
N ILE A 94 9.30 -11.11 -9.57
CA ILE A 94 10.60 -10.64 -9.08
C ILE A 94 10.41 -9.37 -8.23
N PHE A 95 9.61 -8.43 -8.72
CA PHE A 95 9.38 -7.14 -8.05
C PHE A 95 8.41 -7.27 -6.88
N GLU A 96 7.53 -8.26 -6.90
CA GLU A 96 6.72 -8.67 -5.74
C GLU A 96 7.62 -9.16 -4.60
N ASP A 97 8.54 -10.08 -4.86
CA ASP A 97 9.49 -10.57 -3.86
C ASP A 97 10.41 -9.46 -3.32
N VAL A 98 10.87 -8.58 -4.21
CA VAL A 98 11.65 -7.39 -3.83
C VAL A 98 10.82 -6.45 -2.94
N PHE A 99 9.53 -6.25 -3.25
CA PHE A 99 8.64 -5.48 -2.40
C PHE A 99 8.55 -6.07 -1.00
N HIS A 100 8.33 -7.37 -0.86
CA HIS A 100 8.26 -8.03 0.46
C HIS A 100 9.60 -7.93 1.23
N ALA A 101 10.73 -8.01 0.55
CA ALA A 101 12.04 -7.82 1.18
C ALA A 101 12.20 -6.39 1.74
N VAL A 102 11.80 -5.37 0.97
CA VAL A 102 11.85 -3.96 1.40
C VAL A 102 10.86 -3.70 2.54
N VAL A 103 9.65 -4.23 2.47
CA VAL A 103 8.65 -4.17 3.55
C VAL A 103 9.19 -4.80 4.82
N SER A 104 9.81 -5.99 4.74
CA SER A 104 10.43 -6.64 5.90
C SER A 104 11.51 -5.78 6.56
N LYS A 105 12.30 -5.05 5.76
CA LYS A 105 13.26 -4.06 6.28
C LYS A 105 12.56 -2.89 6.95
N ALA A 106 11.51 -2.34 6.34
CA ALA A 106 10.74 -1.23 6.91
C ALA A 106 10.12 -1.61 8.25
N GLN A 107 9.57 -2.81 8.38
CA GLN A 107 8.99 -3.32 9.63
C GLN A 107 10.04 -3.45 10.74
N ARG A 108 11.25 -3.91 10.44
CA ARG A 108 12.36 -3.95 11.41
C ARG A 108 12.74 -2.55 11.92
N ILE A 109 12.66 -1.53 11.05
CA ILE A 109 12.89 -0.14 11.41
C ILE A 109 11.72 0.38 12.26
N ALA A 110 10.49 0.11 11.85
CA ALA A 110 9.26 0.52 12.52
C ALA A 110 9.03 -0.16 13.88
N GLY A 111 9.60 -1.35 14.10
CA GLY A 111 9.40 -2.17 15.31
C GLY A 111 9.72 -1.49 16.65
N LYS A 112 10.26 -0.27 16.63
CA LYS A 112 10.49 0.60 17.80
C LYS A 112 9.38 1.63 18.03
N ALA A 113 8.38 1.71 17.14
CA ALA A 113 7.29 2.66 17.27
C ALA A 113 6.30 2.28 18.39
N ILE A 114 5.75 3.29 19.05
CA ILE A 114 4.72 3.09 20.07
C ILE A 114 3.45 2.61 19.36
N LYS A 115 2.98 1.41 19.71
CA LYS A 115 1.72 0.87 19.19
C LYS A 115 0.53 1.54 19.84
N GLN A 116 -0.41 2.00 19.05
CA GLN A 116 -1.65 2.62 19.56
C GLN A 116 -2.56 1.57 20.22
N PHE A 117 -2.55 0.33 19.71
CA PHE A 117 -3.38 -0.76 20.23
C PHE A 117 -2.51 -1.97 20.62
N LYS A 118 -3.01 -2.81 21.52
CA LYS A 118 -2.32 -4.03 21.96
C LYS A 118 -1.96 -4.96 20.79
N ASN A 119 -2.84 -5.10 19.82
CA ASN A 119 -2.65 -5.91 18.63
C ASN A 119 -2.31 -5.01 17.45
N PRO A 120 -1.41 -5.43 16.53
CA PRO A 120 -1.10 -4.65 15.32
C PRO A 120 -2.36 -4.41 14.48
N LEU A 121 -2.44 -3.23 13.90
CA LEU A 121 -3.57 -2.84 13.04
C LEU A 121 -3.21 -3.09 11.58
N ARG A 122 -4.11 -3.75 10.85
CA ARG A 122 -4.00 -4.03 9.40
C ARG A 122 -5.23 -3.50 8.68
N ILE A 123 -5.04 -2.52 7.81
CA ILE A 123 -6.13 -1.90 7.06
C ILE A 123 -6.17 -2.50 5.67
N ILE A 124 -7.27 -3.18 5.33
CA ILE A 124 -7.45 -3.84 4.03
C ILE A 124 -8.43 -3.05 3.19
N ASP A 125 -7.98 -2.66 2.00
CA ASP A 125 -8.86 -2.03 1.01
C ASP A 125 -8.34 -2.31 -0.40
N ALA A 126 -9.16 -2.01 -1.42
CA ALA A 126 -8.79 -2.16 -2.81
C ALA A 126 -9.03 -0.89 -3.61
N SER A 127 -8.15 -0.63 -4.54
CA SER A 127 -8.29 0.50 -5.43
C SER A 127 -8.26 0.07 -6.89
N ILE A 128 -9.23 0.57 -7.65
CA ILE A 128 -9.33 0.32 -9.09
C ILE A 128 -8.41 1.29 -9.84
N ILE A 129 -7.62 0.74 -10.75
CA ILE A 129 -6.80 1.48 -11.70
C ILE A 129 -7.42 1.25 -13.07
N SER A 130 -8.08 2.28 -13.61
CA SER A 130 -8.78 2.20 -14.89
C SER A 130 -7.80 2.12 -16.06
N LEU A 131 -8.07 1.23 -17.01
CA LEU A 131 -7.30 0.99 -18.23
C LEU A 131 -8.20 1.17 -19.46
N CYS A 132 -7.59 1.57 -20.57
CA CYS A 132 -8.28 1.63 -21.85
C CYS A 132 -8.36 0.21 -22.46
N LEU A 133 -9.54 -0.40 -22.49
CA LEU A 133 -9.72 -1.79 -22.91
C LEU A 133 -9.16 -2.09 -24.30
N SER A 134 -9.18 -1.13 -25.25
CA SER A 134 -8.62 -1.33 -26.58
C SER A 134 -7.09 -1.45 -26.63
N LYS A 135 -6.40 -1.05 -25.55
CA LYS A 135 -4.95 -1.19 -25.38
C LYS A 135 -4.55 -2.30 -24.40
N PHE A 136 -5.46 -2.69 -23.53
CA PHE A 136 -5.26 -3.64 -22.42
C PHE A 136 -6.42 -4.65 -22.44
N ASP A 137 -6.49 -5.47 -23.50
CA ASP A 137 -7.56 -6.43 -23.78
C ASP A 137 -7.70 -7.50 -22.68
N TRP A 138 -6.58 -7.89 -22.06
CA TRP A 138 -6.51 -8.82 -20.94
C TRP A 138 -7.20 -8.28 -19.67
N ALA A 139 -7.25 -6.95 -19.48
CA ALA A 139 -7.73 -6.29 -18.26
C ALA A 139 -9.26 -6.05 -18.26
N ALA A 140 -10.04 -6.84 -18.98
CA ALA A 140 -11.50 -6.64 -19.07
C ALA A 140 -12.16 -6.58 -17.69
N TYR A 141 -12.91 -5.48 -17.43
CA TYR A 141 -13.60 -5.23 -16.15
C TYR A 141 -15.11 -5.10 -16.32
N ARG A 142 -15.58 -4.28 -17.27
CA ARG A 142 -16.99 -4.11 -17.66
C ARG A 142 -17.08 -4.08 -19.18
N LYS A 143 -18.31 -4.12 -19.75
CA LYS A 143 -18.55 -4.23 -21.21
C LYS A 143 -17.62 -3.35 -22.09
N ALA A 144 -17.18 -2.17 -21.61
CA ALA A 144 -16.35 -1.24 -22.37
C ALA A 144 -15.16 -0.68 -21.56
N LYS A 145 -14.82 -1.26 -20.39
CA LYS A 145 -13.76 -0.73 -19.51
C LYS A 145 -12.80 -1.84 -19.09
N GLY A 146 -11.51 -1.54 -19.16
CA GLY A 146 -10.46 -2.33 -18.53
C GLY A 146 -10.11 -1.78 -17.16
N ALA A 147 -9.63 -2.64 -16.27
CA ALA A 147 -9.09 -2.23 -14.98
C ALA A 147 -8.17 -3.29 -14.38
N VAL A 148 -7.21 -2.83 -13.62
CA VAL A 148 -6.47 -3.62 -12.61
C VAL A 148 -6.96 -3.18 -11.24
N LYS A 149 -7.02 -4.12 -10.32
CA LYS A 149 -7.34 -3.87 -8.93
C LYS A 149 -6.10 -4.11 -8.08
N LEU A 150 -5.70 -3.08 -7.35
CA LEU A 150 -4.66 -3.16 -6.33
C LEU A 150 -5.35 -3.33 -4.98
N HIS A 151 -5.25 -4.54 -4.40
CA HIS A 151 -5.63 -4.82 -3.03
C HIS A 151 -4.42 -4.57 -2.14
N LEU A 152 -4.62 -3.87 -1.04
CA LEU A 152 -3.55 -3.47 -0.14
C LEU A 152 -3.88 -3.86 1.30
N ASN A 153 -2.89 -4.40 1.98
CA ASN A 153 -2.82 -4.48 3.42
C ASN A 153 -1.87 -3.37 3.89
N LEU A 154 -2.43 -2.33 4.51
CA LEU A 154 -1.66 -1.22 5.07
C LEU A 154 -1.44 -1.46 6.55
N ASP A 155 -0.20 -1.33 7.02
CA ASP A 155 0.12 -1.26 8.45
C ASP A 155 -0.50 0.02 9.02
N GLY A 156 -1.51 -0.12 9.88
CA GLY A 156 -2.23 1.00 10.44
C GLY A 156 -1.46 1.78 11.50
N ASP A 157 -0.39 1.21 12.07
CA ASP A 157 0.44 1.88 13.07
C ASP A 157 1.51 2.76 12.41
N ASN A 158 2.07 2.33 11.27
CA ASN A 158 3.19 2.99 10.60
C ASN A 158 2.85 3.55 9.23
N LEU A 159 1.66 3.28 8.73
CA LEU A 159 1.13 3.75 7.44
C LEU A 159 1.99 3.35 6.23
N ILE A 160 2.60 2.18 6.28
CA ILE A 160 3.36 1.58 5.20
C ILE A 160 2.61 0.39 4.59
N PRO A 161 2.73 0.15 3.28
CA PRO A 161 2.25 -1.09 2.69
C PRO A 161 2.89 -2.29 3.41
N TYR A 162 2.05 -3.18 3.94
CA TYR A 162 2.48 -4.42 4.58
C TYR A 162 2.50 -5.56 3.57
N ASP A 163 1.46 -5.64 2.77
CA ASP A 163 1.27 -6.65 1.74
C ASP A 163 0.35 -6.10 0.65
N ALA A 164 0.45 -6.64 -0.55
CA ALA A 164 -0.39 -6.24 -1.67
C ALA A 164 -0.71 -7.43 -2.58
N TYR A 165 -1.86 -7.37 -3.25
CA TYR A 165 -2.28 -8.34 -4.23
C TYR A 165 -2.83 -7.63 -5.47
N LEU A 166 -2.32 -7.99 -6.65
CA LEU A 166 -2.75 -7.44 -7.93
C LEU A 166 -3.70 -8.42 -8.63
N SER A 167 -4.78 -7.92 -9.18
CA SER A 167 -5.73 -8.75 -9.93
C SER A 167 -6.39 -7.97 -11.06
N CYS A 168 -6.97 -8.68 -12.02
CA CYS A 168 -7.89 -8.08 -12.99
C CYS A 168 -9.08 -7.44 -12.26
N GLY A 169 -9.62 -6.35 -12.78
CA GLY A 169 -10.74 -5.64 -12.18
C GLY A 169 -12.00 -6.46 -11.91
N LYS A 170 -12.17 -7.60 -12.58
CA LYS A 170 -13.31 -8.54 -12.38
C LYS A 170 -13.24 -9.32 -11.07
N VAL A 171 -12.04 -9.49 -10.49
CA VAL A 171 -11.87 -10.29 -9.27
C VAL A 171 -12.58 -9.60 -8.12
N HIS A 172 -13.40 -10.38 -7.39
CA HIS A 172 -14.18 -9.85 -6.26
C HIS A 172 -13.26 -9.55 -5.07
N ASP A 173 -13.55 -8.50 -4.29
CA ASP A 173 -12.72 -8.04 -3.17
C ASP A 173 -12.47 -9.11 -2.10
N VAL A 174 -13.41 -10.04 -1.93
CA VAL A 174 -13.28 -11.18 -1.02
C VAL A 174 -12.08 -12.08 -1.35
N HIS A 175 -11.71 -12.24 -2.62
CA HIS A 175 -10.51 -13.00 -2.99
C HIS A 175 -9.24 -12.29 -2.52
N GLY A 176 -9.15 -10.96 -2.69
CA GLY A 176 -8.04 -10.17 -2.16
C GLY A 176 -7.93 -10.27 -0.63
N MET A 177 -9.06 -10.33 0.08
CA MET A 177 -9.07 -10.55 1.53
C MET A 177 -8.45 -11.91 1.92
N ALA A 178 -8.77 -12.98 1.19
CA ALA A 178 -8.21 -14.31 1.48
C ALA A 178 -6.68 -14.34 1.30
N GLU A 179 -6.14 -13.56 0.35
CA GLU A 179 -4.71 -13.44 0.12
C GLU A 179 -4.02 -12.59 1.20
N LEU A 180 -4.64 -11.51 1.66
CA LEU A 180 -4.03 -10.50 2.52
C LEU A 180 -4.29 -10.70 4.03
N CYS A 181 -5.30 -11.47 4.43
CA CYS A 181 -5.68 -11.64 5.84
C CYS A 181 -5.15 -12.96 6.41
N ARG A 182 -3.83 -13.17 6.39
CA ARG A 182 -3.20 -14.44 6.81
C ARG A 182 -2.45 -14.37 8.15
N GLU A 183 -2.10 -13.17 8.61
CA GLU A 183 -1.31 -12.95 9.83
C GLU A 183 -2.15 -13.22 11.08
N PRO A 184 -1.69 -14.05 12.05
CA PRO A 184 -2.38 -14.27 13.31
C PRO A 184 -2.15 -13.12 14.31
N GLY A 185 -3.08 -12.94 15.24
CA GLY A 185 -2.92 -12.02 16.36
C GLY A 185 -3.07 -10.54 16.04
N VAL A 186 -3.56 -10.19 14.85
CA VAL A 186 -3.75 -8.80 14.40
C VAL A 186 -5.23 -8.39 14.38
N ILE A 187 -5.49 -7.09 14.23
CA ILE A 187 -6.84 -6.57 14.01
C ILE A 187 -6.94 -6.11 12.55
N TYR A 188 -7.76 -6.79 11.75
CA TYR A 188 -8.06 -6.38 10.39
C TYR A 188 -9.21 -5.38 10.36
N VAL A 189 -8.99 -4.23 9.72
CA VAL A 189 -10.02 -3.23 9.44
C VAL A 189 -10.43 -3.34 7.99
N LEU A 190 -11.71 -3.59 7.77
CA LEU A 190 -12.25 -3.95 6.46
C LEU A 190 -13.40 -3.01 6.09
N ASP A 191 -13.47 -2.59 4.83
CA ASP A 191 -14.67 -1.89 4.37
C ASP A 191 -15.87 -2.86 4.29
N ARG A 192 -17.06 -2.28 4.30
CA ARG A 192 -18.33 -3.02 4.19
C ARG A 192 -18.41 -3.92 2.94
N GLY A 193 -17.70 -3.56 1.86
CA GLY A 193 -17.62 -4.36 0.64
C GLY A 193 -16.97 -5.74 0.86
N TYR A 194 -16.12 -5.88 1.86
CA TYR A 194 -15.42 -7.11 2.22
C TYR A 194 -16.22 -8.03 3.14
N VAL A 195 -17.43 -7.66 3.58
CA VAL A 195 -18.20 -8.48 4.51
C VAL A 195 -18.67 -9.75 3.82
N ASP A 196 -17.93 -10.82 4.05
CA ASP A 196 -18.26 -12.23 3.79
C ASP A 196 -18.07 -13.00 5.09
N TYR A 197 -19.16 -13.56 5.62
CA TYR A 197 -19.14 -14.14 6.97
C TYR A 197 -18.25 -15.37 7.09
N LYS A 198 -18.08 -16.13 6.00
CA LYS A 198 -17.14 -17.26 5.98
C LYS A 198 -15.70 -16.76 6.13
N SER A 199 -15.31 -15.77 5.33
CA SER A 199 -13.97 -15.18 5.38
C SER A 199 -13.70 -14.47 6.71
N LEU A 200 -14.71 -13.83 7.31
CA LEU A 200 -14.60 -13.25 8.66
C LEU A 200 -14.39 -14.33 9.73
N TYR A 201 -15.04 -15.49 9.57
CA TYR A 201 -14.83 -16.62 10.47
C TYR A 201 -13.44 -17.25 10.30
N ASP A 202 -12.93 -17.31 9.07
CA ASP A 202 -11.57 -17.79 8.80
C ASP A 202 -10.50 -16.87 9.47
N ILE A 203 -10.73 -15.55 9.54
CA ILE A 203 -9.88 -14.62 10.32
C ILE A 203 -9.90 -14.99 11.80
N GLU A 204 -11.07 -15.25 12.37
CA GLU A 204 -11.18 -15.64 13.77
C GLU A 204 -10.50 -16.98 14.06
N LEU A 205 -10.68 -17.97 13.18
CA LEU A 205 -10.06 -19.30 13.32
C LEU A 205 -8.53 -19.24 13.31
N ARG A 206 -7.94 -18.23 12.64
CA ARG A 206 -6.50 -17.96 12.66
C ARG A 206 -6.03 -17.20 13.91
N GLY A 207 -6.92 -16.91 14.85
CA GLY A 207 -6.60 -16.18 16.09
C GLY A 207 -6.47 -14.68 15.91
N SER A 208 -7.05 -14.11 14.83
CA SER A 208 -7.05 -12.68 14.56
C SER A 208 -8.43 -12.07 14.78
N PHE A 209 -8.44 -10.74 14.84
CA PHE A 209 -9.65 -9.97 15.04
C PHE A 209 -9.98 -9.17 13.77
N PHE A 210 -11.25 -8.74 13.66
CA PHE A 210 -11.65 -7.81 12.62
C PHE A 210 -12.57 -6.73 13.17
N VAL A 211 -12.57 -5.57 12.49
CA VAL A 211 -13.55 -4.50 12.66
C VAL A 211 -14.06 -4.11 11.29
N THR A 212 -15.37 -4.20 11.07
CA THR A 212 -16.00 -3.80 9.81
C THR A 212 -17.40 -3.23 10.04
N ARG A 213 -17.98 -2.59 9.02
CA ARG A 213 -19.38 -2.15 9.10
C ARG A 213 -20.33 -3.29 8.79
N MET A 214 -21.41 -3.36 9.56
CA MET A 214 -22.48 -4.34 9.30
C MET A 214 -23.22 -4.00 7.99
N LYS A 215 -23.57 -5.02 7.20
CA LYS A 215 -24.49 -4.87 6.06
C LYS A 215 -25.90 -4.54 6.55
N SER A 216 -26.60 -3.63 5.85
CA SER A 216 -27.95 -3.19 6.22
C SER A 216 -28.99 -4.29 6.25
N ASN A 217 -28.79 -5.36 5.49
CA ASN A 217 -29.66 -6.54 5.43
C ASN A 217 -29.24 -7.69 6.37
N GLY A 218 -28.26 -7.44 7.26
CA GLY A 218 -27.78 -8.45 8.22
C GLY A 218 -28.84 -8.78 9.26
N LYS A 219 -29.27 -10.04 9.32
CA LYS A 219 -30.25 -10.54 10.31
C LYS A 219 -29.53 -11.13 11.51
N TYR A 220 -29.88 -10.66 12.70
CA TYR A 220 -29.28 -11.12 13.95
C TYR A 220 -30.32 -11.12 15.09
N LYS A 221 -30.04 -11.88 16.15
CA LYS A 221 -30.69 -11.75 17.46
C LYS A 221 -29.69 -11.13 18.45
N ARG A 222 -30.18 -10.28 19.34
CA ARG A 222 -29.43 -9.77 20.48
C ARG A 222 -29.30 -10.87 21.53
N VAL A 223 -28.11 -11.09 22.02
CA VAL A 223 -27.82 -12.07 23.08
C VAL A 223 -27.65 -11.34 24.43
N LYS A 224 -26.83 -10.26 24.45
CA LYS A 224 -26.50 -9.54 25.68
C LYS A 224 -26.26 -8.06 25.38
N ASN A 225 -26.57 -7.20 26.34
CA ASN A 225 -26.14 -5.77 26.32
C ASN A 225 -24.85 -5.63 27.10
N ASN A 226 -23.89 -4.88 26.54
CA ASN A 226 -22.71 -4.45 27.25
C ASN A 226 -22.94 -3.07 27.84
N PRO A 227 -22.38 -2.77 29.02
CA PRO A 227 -22.45 -1.42 29.59
C PRO A 227 -21.69 -0.43 28.72
N HIS A 228 -22.23 0.77 28.56
CA HIS A 228 -21.60 1.90 27.87
C HIS A 228 -22.07 3.21 28.51
N ALA A 229 -21.29 4.28 28.37
CA ALA A 229 -21.66 5.60 28.87
C ALA A 229 -22.84 6.16 28.06
N LYS A 230 -23.86 6.69 28.78
CA LYS A 230 -25.08 7.22 28.14
C LYS A 230 -24.85 8.56 27.42
N ASP A 231 -23.92 9.36 27.92
CA ASP A 231 -23.66 10.73 27.40
C ASP A 231 -22.53 10.78 26.35
N GLY A 232 -22.06 9.62 25.88
CA GLY A 232 -20.99 9.50 24.90
C GLY A 232 -21.50 9.30 23.47
N PRO A 233 -20.59 9.20 22.49
CA PRO A 233 -20.92 8.93 21.10
C PRO A 233 -21.38 7.47 20.85
N ILE A 234 -21.22 6.59 21.84
CA ILE A 234 -21.64 5.18 21.75
C ILE A 234 -23.15 5.08 22.02
N VAL A 235 -23.91 4.77 20.99
CA VAL A 235 -25.37 4.65 21.05
C VAL A 235 -25.79 3.30 21.61
N SER A 236 -25.06 2.23 21.30
CA SER A 236 -25.28 0.89 21.84
C SER A 236 -24.07 -0.01 21.66
N ASP A 237 -23.91 -0.94 22.59
CA ASP A 237 -22.91 -2.00 22.55
C ASP A 237 -23.59 -3.32 22.95
N VAL A 238 -23.64 -4.27 22.04
CA VAL A 238 -24.41 -5.50 22.22
C VAL A 238 -23.68 -6.72 21.65
N VAL A 239 -23.85 -7.85 22.29
CA VAL A 239 -23.49 -9.15 21.76
C VAL A 239 -24.63 -9.65 20.90
N ILE A 240 -24.34 -10.11 19.72
CA ILE A 240 -25.30 -10.57 18.72
C ILE A 240 -24.93 -11.97 18.21
N GLN A 241 -25.93 -12.70 17.74
CA GLN A 241 -25.76 -13.93 16.99
C GLN A 241 -26.48 -13.81 15.64
N MET A 242 -25.80 -14.14 14.57
CA MET A 242 -26.39 -14.12 13.23
C MET A 242 -27.51 -15.15 13.10
N THR A 243 -28.64 -14.76 12.48
CA THR A 243 -29.84 -15.62 12.39
C THR A 243 -30.20 -16.03 10.96
N GLY A 244 -29.63 -15.44 9.93
CA GLY A 244 -29.84 -15.86 8.54
C GLY A 244 -29.31 -17.27 8.33
N ASN A 245 -30.08 -18.15 7.67
CA ASN A 245 -29.74 -19.58 7.51
C ASN A 245 -28.31 -19.80 6.99
N ASN A 246 -27.90 -19.09 5.96
CA ASN A 246 -26.54 -19.19 5.41
C ASN A 246 -25.52 -18.50 6.32
N THR A 247 -25.82 -17.29 6.79
CA THR A 247 -24.93 -16.50 7.62
C THR A 247 -24.58 -17.18 8.94
N ARG A 248 -25.57 -17.80 9.61
CA ARG A 248 -25.35 -18.56 10.84
C ARG A 248 -24.46 -19.80 10.64
N LYS A 249 -24.58 -20.46 9.48
CA LYS A 249 -23.68 -21.59 9.14
C LYS A 249 -22.24 -21.09 8.85
N GLN A 250 -22.10 -19.95 8.20
CA GLN A 250 -20.82 -19.38 7.84
C GLN A 250 -20.09 -18.76 9.05
N TYR A 251 -20.84 -18.16 9.98
CA TYR A 251 -20.32 -17.59 11.22
C TYR A 251 -21.17 -18.07 12.41
N PRO A 252 -20.81 -19.20 13.03
CA PRO A 252 -21.65 -19.84 14.07
C PRO A 252 -21.48 -19.20 15.44
N LYS A 253 -20.41 -18.42 15.67
CA LYS A 253 -20.12 -17.78 16.95
C LYS A 253 -20.83 -16.45 17.12
N GLU A 254 -20.75 -15.91 18.32
CA GLU A 254 -21.24 -14.58 18.67
C GLU A 254 -20.32 -13.50 18.09
N LEU A 255 -20.92 -12.36 17.78
CA LEU A 255 -20.25 -11.13 17.36
C LEU A 255 -20.61 -10.00 18.31
N ARG A 256 -19.77 -9.02 18.43
CA ARG A 256 -20.07 -7.77 19.11
C ARG A 256 -20.48 -6.74 18.07
N LYS A 257 -21.59 -6.03 18.33
CA LYS A 257 -22.08 -4.94 17.50
C LYS A 257 -22.06 -3.65 18.28
N VAL A 258 -21.33 -2.66 17.79
CA VAL A 258 -21.23 -1.32 18.36
C VAL A 258 -21.90 -0.32 17.43
N ARG A 259 -22.78 0.53 17.97
CA ARG A 259 -23.36 1.67 17.27
C ARG A 259 -22.69 2.95 17.79
N TYR A 260 -22.12 3.69 16.88
CA TYR A 260 -21.37 4.94 17.14
C TYR A 260 -22.03 6.08 16.37
N TYR A 261 -22.36 7.17 17.07
CA TYR A 261 -22.85 8.40 16.46
C TYR A 261 -21.69 9.36 16.20
N ASP A 262 -21.45 9.66 14.96
CA ASP A 262 -20.46 10.64 14.53
C ASP A 262 -21.12 12.02 14.48
N LYS A 263 -20.65 12.93 15.35
CA LYS A 263 -21.19 14.30 15.45
C LYS A 263 -20.80 15.17 14.26
N GLU A 264 -19.66 14.92 13.65
CA GLU A 264 -19.15 15.69 12.52
C GLU A 264 -19.96 15.41 11.25
N PHE A 265 -20.23 14.14 10.99
CA PHE A 265 -20.98 13.71 9.81
C PHE A 265 -22.49 13.51 10.09
N HIS A 266 -22.96 13.77 11.29
CA HIS A 266 -24.36 13.53 11.72
C HIS A 266 -24.87 12.14 11.33
N HIS A 267 -24.03 11.12 11.45
CA HIS A 267 -24.32 9.77 11.00
C HIS A 267 -24.06 8.71 12.08
N THR A 268 -24.92 7.68 12.12
CA THR A 268 -24.71 6.55 13.01
C THR A 268 -24.09 5.39 12.25
N TYR A 269 -22.90 4.98 12.65
CA TYR A 269 -22.22 3.80 12.10
C TYR A 269 -22.54 2.56 12.96
N GLU A 270 -22.63 1.41 12.30
CA GLU A 270 -22.80 0.11 12.93
C GLU A 270 -21.62 -0.80 12.63
N PHE A 271 -20.78 -1.03 13.64
CA PHE A 271 -19.60 -1.88 13.52
C PHE A 271 -19.89 -3.29 14.06
N ILE A 272 -19.28 -4.29 13.44
CA ILE A 272 -19.23 -5.67 13.93
C ILE A 272 -17.78 -6.11 14.10
N THR A 273 -17.54 -6.90 15.14
CA THR A 273 -16.21 -7.42 15.49
C THR A 273 -16.33 -8.71 16.28
N ASN A 274 -15.29 -9.54 16.23
CA ASN A 274 -15.09 -10.69 17.13
C ASN A 274 -14.20 -10.33 18.33
N ASN A 275 -13.85 -9.04 18.53
CA ASN A 275 -13.08 -8.61 19.68
C ASN A 275 -14.01 -8.14 20.81
N PHE A 276 -13.94 -8.83 21.93
CA PHE A 276 -14.74 -8.54 23.13
C PHE A 276 -13.97 -7.82 24.22
N THR A 277 -12.65 -7.57 24.02
CA THR A 277 -11.78 -6.97 25.05
C THR A 277 -11.59 -5.46 24.87
N LEU A 278 -11.63 -4.98 23.62
CA LEU A 278 -11.54 -3.55 23.32
C LEU A 278 -12.76 -2.80 23.85
N THR A 279 -12.60 -1.54 24.20
CA THR A 279 -13.73 -0.65 24.49
C THR A 279 -14.54 -0.35 23.23
N ALA A 280 -15.79 0.07 23.35
CA ALA A 280 -16.61 0.46 22.20
C ALA A 280 -16.03 1.69 21.47
N GLN A 281 -15.35 2.60 22.21
CA GLN A 281 -14.67 3.75 21.62
C GLN A 281 -13.46 3.32 20.80
N GLU A 282 -12.62 2.42 21.30
CA GLU A 282 -11.48 1.88 20.54
C GLU A 282 -11.92 1.21 19.23
N ILE A 283 -13.06 0.49 19.24
CA ILE A 283 -13.62 -0.12 18.01
C ILE A 283 -13.99 0.96 16.98
N ALA A 284 -14.58 2.08 17.44
CA ALA A 284 -14.92 3.19 16.56
C ALA A 284 -13.66 3.89 16.03
N ASP A 285 -12.64 4.11 16.87
CA ASP A 285 -11.37 4.74 16.50
C ASP A 285 -10.57 3.87 15.52
N ILE A 286 -10.53 2.56 15.75
CA ILE A 286 -9.95 1.58 14.82
C ILE A 286 -10.64 1.68 13.45
N TYR A 287 -11.97 1.76 13.40
CA TYR A 287 -12.64 1.87 12.12
C TYR A 287 -12.39 3.24 11.44
N LYS A 288 -12.24 4.31 12.19
CA LYS A 288 -11.83 5.62 11.64
C LYS A 288 -10.47 5.55 10.95
N ALA A 289 -9.52 4.79 11.50
CA ALA A 289 -8.21 4.60 10.90
C ALA A 289 -8.27 3.98 9.49
N ARG A 290 -9.38 3.33 9.10
CA ARG A 290 -9.57 2.79 7.73
C ARG A 290 -9.37 3.86 6.65
N TRP A 291 -9.70 5.12 6.93
CA TRP A 291 -9.54 6.20 5.96
C TRP A 291 -8.09 6.39 5.49
N GLN A 292 -7.12 5.97 6.27
CA GLN A 292 -5.70 6.09 5.94
C GLN A 292 -5.31 5.34 4.66
N VAL A 293 -5.94 4.20 4.37
CA VAL A 293 -5.65 3.46 3.13
C VAL A 293 -6.17 4.20 1.88
N GLU A 294 -7.29 4.93 2.00
CA GLU A 294 -7.81 5.78 0.91
C GLU A 294 -6.87 6.94 0.61
N LEU A 295 -6.30 7.56 1.66
CA LEU A 295 -5.29 8.61 1.54
C LEU A 295 -4.01 8.05 0.89
N PHE A 296 -3.56 6.86 1.29
CA PHE A 296 -2.43 6.20 0.63
C PHE A 296 -2.69 5.95 -0.86
N PHE A 297 -3.87 5.43 -1.22
CA PHE A 297 -4.24 5.24 -2.63
C PHE A 297 -4.29 6.56 -3.42
N LYS A 298 -4.80 7.62 -2.81
CA LYS A 298 -4.80 8.96 -3.40
C LYS A 298 -3.37 9.42 -3.65
N TRP A 299 -2.52 9.30 -2.64
CA TRP A 299 -1.12 9.71 -2.72
C TRP A 299 -0.33 8.96 -3.80
N ILE A 300 -0.36 7.62 -3.81
CA ILE A 300 0.40 6.82 -4.78
C ILE A 300 -0.08 7.09 -6.22
N LYS A 301 -1.39 7.25 -6.43
CA LYS A 301 -1.98 7.59 -7.73
C LYS A 301 -1.65 9.00 -8.22
N GLN A 302 -1.40 9.92 -7.33
CA GLN A 302 -1.04 11.31 -7.69
C GLN A 302 0.45 11.48 -7.92
N ASN A 303 1.28 10.78 -7.14
CA ASN A 303 2.70 11.02 -7.07
C ASN A 303 3.55 10.04 -7.89
N LEU A 304 3.09 8.81 -8.08
CA LEU A 304 3.77 7.77 -8.85
C LEU A 304 2.97 7.39 -10.12
N LYS A 305 3.66 6.84 -11.11
CA LYS A 305 3.06 6.53 -12.42
C LYS A 305 2.33 5.19 -12.41
N ILE A 306 1.16 5.15 -11.77
CA ILE A 306 0.27 3.97 -11.77
C ILE A 306 -1.09 4.24 -12.44
N LYS A 307 -1.27 5.41 -13.08
CA LYS A 307 -2.43 5.74 -13.93
C LYS A 307 -2.11 5.74 -15.41
N SER A 308 -0.83 5.84 -15.77
CA SER A 308 -0.33 5.75 -17.15
C SER A 308 0.79 4.72 -17.19
N PHE A 309 0.64 3.73 -18.05
CA PHE A 309 1.58 2.63 -18.13
C PHE A 309 2.46 2.74 -19.37
N TRP A 310 3.71 2.30 -19.23
CA TRP A 310 4.73 2.33 -20.27
C TRP A 310 4.67 1.11 -21.19
N GLY A 311 4.11 -0.01 -20.71
CA GLY A 311 3.80 -1.21 -21.46
C GLY A 311 2.33 -1.57 -21.34
N THR A 312 1.85 -2.46 -22.23
CA THR A 312 0.43 -2.83 -22.30
C THR A 312 0.12 -4.24 -21.83
N SER A 313 1.12 -5.12 -21.71
CA SER A 313 0.93 -6.47 -21.16
C SER A 313 0.62 -6.42 -19.65
N GLU A 314 -0.03 -7.46 -19.14
CA GLU A 314 -0.29 -7.65 -17.72
C GLU A 314 0.99 -7.57 -16.91
N ASN A 315 2.03 -8.29 -17.38
CA ASN A 315 3.35 -8.31 -16.75
C ASN A 315 3.96 -6.91 -16.63
N ALA A 316 3.91 -6.11 -17.71
CA ALA A 316 4.44 -4.74 -17.71
C ALA A 316 3.69 -3.82 -16.73
N VAL A 317 2.36 -3.94 -16.69
CA VAL A 317 1.50 -3.17 -15.77
C VAL A 317 1.79 -3.54 -14.32
N PHE A 318 1.84 -4.84 -14.00
CA PHE A 318 2.11 -5.33 -12.66
C PHE A 318 3.52 -4.94 -12.19
N THR A 319 4.53 -5.12 -13.04
CA THR A 319 5.90 -4.65 -12.78
C THR A 319 5.92 -3.17 -12.40
N GLN A 320 5.23 -2.32 -13.17
CA GLN A 320 5.22 -0.88 -12.91
C GLN A 320 4.52 -0.53 -11.59
N ILE A 321 3.46 -1.25 -11.20
CA ILE A 321 2.79 -1.07 -9.92
C ILE A 321 3.68 -1.54 -8.77
N TRP A 322 4.32 -2.72 -8.89
CA TRP A 322 5.25 -3.21 -7.87
C TRP A 322 6.43 -2.25 -7.65
N VAL A 323 7.03 -1.73 -8.73
CA VAL A 323 8.09 -0.72 -8.61
C VAL A 323 7.59 0.53 -7.88
N ALA A 324 6.37 1.00 -8.15
CA ALA A 324 5.80 2.14 -7.44
C ALA A 324 5.59 1.85 -5.94
N LEU A 325 5.14 0.64 -5.59
CA LEU A 325 5.00 0.21 -4.18
C LEU A 325 6.38 0.13 -3.50
N ILE A 326 7.38 -0.46 -4.14
CA ILE A 326 8.77 -0.49 -3.63
C ILE A 326 9.26 0.92 -3.33
N LEU A 327 9.09 1.85 -4.28
CA LEU A 327 9.51 3.25 -4.11
C LEU A 327 8.80 3.94 -2.95
N SER A 328 7.50 3.66 -2.74
CA SER A 328 6.77 4.23 -1.60
C SER A 328 7.36 3.79 -0.26
N VAL A 329 7.77 2.53 -0.15
CA VAL A 329 8.41 1.99 1.07
C VAL A 329 9.85 2.49 1.23
N LEU A 330 10.61 2.59 0.14
CA LEU A 330 11.97 3.16 0.17
C LEU A 330 11.97 4.63 0.62
N LEU A 331 11.00 5.42 0.16
CA LEU A 331 10.80 6.81 0.61
C LEU A 331 10.48 6.87 2.10
N TRP A 332 9.62 5.97 2.60
CA TRP A 332 9.32 5.87 4.01
C TRP A 332 10.57 5.50 4.83
N ILE A 333 11.35 4.52 4.38
CA ILE A 333 12.61 4.12 5.04
C ILE A 333 13.59 5.30 5.09
N CYS A 334 13.81 5.98 3.97
CA CYS A 334 14.70 7.13 3.88
C CYS A 334 14.26 8.23 4.86
N ARG A 335 12.97 8.61 4.83
CA ARG A 335 12.40 9.60 5.73
C ARG A 335 12.63 9.24 7.21
N THR A 336 12.37 7.99 7.57
CA THR A 336 12.45 7.52 8.96
C THR A 336 13.89 7.44 9.45
N LEU A 337 14.82 6.88 8.65
CA LEU A 337 16.22 6.73 9.04
C LEU A 337 16.96 8.05 9.10
N ASP A 338 16.67 8.96 8.19
CA ASP A 338 17.31 10.27 8.12
C ASP A 338 16.61 11.31 9.02
N GLY A 339 15.51 10.95 9.71
CA GLY A 339 14.77 11.87 10.58
C GLY A 339 14.18 13.08 9.84
N ILE A 340 13.74 12.88 8.59
CA ILE A 340 13.22 13.95 7.74
C ILE A 340 11.80 14.31 8.17
N SER A 341 11.57 15.55 8.56
CA SER A 341 10.25 16.06 8.94
C SER A 341 9.33 16.38 7.75
N ALA A 342 9.91 16.61 6.56
CA ALA A 342 9.12 16.89 5.35
C ALA A 342 8.18 15.73 4.98
N SER A 343 7.00 16.07 4.43
CA SER A 343 6.05 15.08 3.95
C SER A 343 6.60 14.27 2.75
N ALA A 344 6.08 13.07 2.52
CA ALA A 344 6.47 12.26 1.37
C ALA A 344 6.21 12.98 0.03
N HIS A 345 5.16 13.80 -0.04
CA HIS A 345 4.88 14.65 -1.20
C HIS A 345 5.98 15.70 -1.42
N GLN A 346 6.37 16.45 -0.38
CA GLN A 346 7.44 17.44 -0.46
C GLN A 346 8.77 16.80 -0.86
N ILE A 347 9.12 15.66 -0.24
CA ILE A 347 10.32 14.90 -0.60
C ILE A 347 10.33 14.54 -2.08
N LEU A 348 9.20 14.01 -2.60
CA LEU A 348 9.08 13.65 -4.02
C LEU A 348 9.18 14.87 -4.95
N GLN A 349 8.63 16.01 -4.58
CA GLN A 349 8.78 17.25 -5.37
C GLN A 349 10.25 17.67 -5.46
N MET A 350 10.99 17.60 -4.36
CA MET A 350 12.43 17.88 -4.34
C MET A 350 13.21 16.86 -5.18
N ILE A 351 12.92 15.57 -5.02
CA ILE A 351 13.56 14.49 -5.78
C ILE A 351 13.37 14.68 -7.29
N LYS A 352 12.16 15.02 -7.75
CA LYS A 352 11.86 15.21 -9.19
C LYS A 352 12.81 16.19 -9.87
N THR A 353 13.22 17.25 -9.19
CA THR A 353 14.08 18.29 -9.74
C THR A 353 15.57 18.03 -9.52
N THR A 354 15.93 17.18 -8.56
CA THR A 354 17.32 17.00 -8.10
C THR A 354 17.81 15.55 -8.19
N LEU A 355 17.06 14.68 -8.86
CA LEU A 355 17.27 13.22 -8.89
C LEU A 355 18.73 12.80 -9.17
N LEU A 356 19.41 13.48 -10.09
CA LEU A 356 20.80 13.22 -10.48
C LEU A 356 21.79 14.19 -9.84
N SER A 357 21.37 15.04 -8.92
CA SER A 357 22.30 15.91 -8.19
C SER A 357 23.09 15.10 -7.17
N LYS A 358 24.36 15.51 -6.93
CA LYS A 358 25.22 14.95 -5.89
C LYS A 358 24.83 15.52 -4.52
N ASN A 359 23.70 15.08 -4.00
CA ASN A 359 23.19 15.47 -2.68
C ASN A 359 22.51 14.27 -2.02
N SER A 360 22.26 14.34 -0.73
CA SER A 360 21.41 13.36 -0.03
C SER A 360 19.97 13.88 0.04
N VAL A 361 19.01 12.98 0.17
CA VAL A 361 17.61 13.35 0.40
C VAL A 361 17.48 14.19 1.67
N PHE A 362 18.20 13.82 2.73
CA PHE A 362 18.31 14.61 3.96
C PHE A 362 18.83 16.04 3.70
N GLY A 363 19.93 16.18 2.95
CA GLY A 363 20.51 17.49 2.63
C GLY A 363 19.58 18.40 1.81
N LEU A 364 18.66 17.82 1.02
CA LEU A 364 17.64 18.60 0.32
C LEU A 364 16.58 19.14 1.30
N CYS A 365 16.24 18.36 2.32
CA CYS A 365 15.14 18.68 3.24
C CYS A 365 15.59 19.60 4.39
N THR A 366 16.86 19.63 4.76
CA THR A 366 17.37 20.47 5.87
C THR A 366 17.47 21.97 5.51
N ASN A 367 17.42 22.32 4.24
CA ASN A 367 17.40 23.71 3.78
C ASN A 367 15.99 24.34 3.80
N THR A 368 14.98 23.61 4.24
CA THR A 368 13.61 24.11 4.39
C THR A 368 13.32 24.37 5.87
N ALA A 369 12.60 25.47 6.19
CA ALA A 369 12.22 25.80 7.57
C ALA A 369 11.44 24.66 8.22
N PRO A 370 11.62 24.41 9.56
CA PRO A 370 10.91 23.37 10.25
C PRO A 370 9.38 23.61 10.18
N PRO A 371 8.57 22.55 10.00
CA PRO A 371 7.13 22.67 10.04
C PRO A 371 6.67 23.02 11.47
N PRO A 372 5.50 23.66 11.65
CA PRO A 372 4.93 23.89 12.94
C PRO A 372 4.63 22.58 13.68
N GLU A 373 4.78 22.57 14.99
CA GLU A 373 4.47 21.42 15.86
C GLU A 373 3.03 20.96 15.68
N ILE A 374 2.83 19.67 15.39
CA ILE A 374 1.52 19.09 15.14
C ILE A 374 1.20 17.96 16.09
N TYR A 375 0.11 18.16 16.78
CA TYR A 375 -0.50 17.20 17.69
C TYR A 375 -1.77 16.62 17.04
N SER A 376 -1.77 15.39 16.64
CA SER A 376 -2.81 14.36 16.66
C SER A 376 -2.62 13.32 15.53
N SER A 377 -2.98 12.08 15.81
CA SER A 377 -2.82 10.92 14.92
C SER A 377 -3.64 10.97 13.61
N GLN A 378 -4.59 11.90 13.50
CA GLN A 378 -5.37 12.11 12.27
C GLN A 378 -4.62 12.88 11.18
N LEU A 379 -3.63 13.69 11.56
CA LEU A 379 -2.88 14.58 10.65
C LEU A 379 -1.69 13.90 9.97
N LEU A 380 -1.26 12.72 10.44
CA LEU A 380 -0.07 12.03 9.93
C LEU A 380 -0.08 11.76 8.42
N PHE A 381 -1.26 11.59 7.79
CA PHE A 381 -1.33 11.35 6.34
C PHE A 381 -1.63 12.62 5.54
N GLU A 382 -2.35 13.60 6.06
CA GLU A 382 -2.49 14.90 5.39
C GLU A 382 -1.14 15.62 5.29
N GLU A 383 -0.26 15.38 6.26
CA GLU A 383 1.14 15.83 6.22
C GLU A 383 2.06 14.91 5.41
N LEU A 384 1.68 13.66 5.20
CA LEU A 384 2.36 12.76 4.28
C LEU A 384 2.00 13.05 2.81
N LEU A 385 0.85 13.72 2.57
CA LEU A 385 0.41 14.18 1.26
C LEU A 385 0.90 15.59 0.96
#